data_5385e3db98a39292451e7e2ca64f5e50
#
_entry.id   5385e3db98a39292451e7e2ca64f5e50
#
_cell.length_a   1.000
_cell.length_b   1.000
_cell.length_c   1.000
_cell.angle_alpha   90.00
_cell.angle_beta   90.00
_cell.angle_gamma   90.00
#
_symmetry.space_group_name_H-M   'P 1'
#
loop_
_entity.id
_entity.type
_entity.pdbx_description
1 polymer ?
#
loop_
_entity_poly.entity_id
_entity_poly.type
_entity_poly.pdbx_seq_one_letter_code
_entity_poly.pdbx_strand_id
1 'polypeptide(L)'
;MASLKDIPVVAESRAIRSGEKYVTPQGFTAIKDGQKQRAGNVPPATGRKPAWIRAQLPVGAGFGAVKGIVHEHRLATVCEEAKCPNIGECWNAGTATIMLMGAVCTRACRFCSVDTGNPRQWLDAEEPENTARSVELMKLKYIVLTSVNRDDLPDGGAGHYAAAIRAIKRRTPAVAVEALTPDFQGVLRDVETVVDSGLEVFAQNVETVKRLTHPVRDPRASYEQTLAVLEHAKKYKPSVLTKTSLMLGLGETEEEIAQTMDDLRAINVDLLTLGQYLRPTVHHLEVQRFVTPAEFDTYREWALAKGFRECVAGPLVRSSYRAEQALAGNNAGIKNHGAGWGKRGEAADAAPEPARESASPRFPHPAPTVRWLGRVEYEPTWREMQRITDTRDANTPDEVWLLEHPPVFTLGMNADAGHVLAAGDIPVIKIDRGGQVTYHGPGQLVVYPLIEIRRAGLGVRDLVTALERAVIGYCASLGITAECRKNAPGVYVDGKKIASVGLRIRRGASYHGLAFNVNMDLEPFQRINPCGYAGLQMTQLAALAQPNATVEQTGQAFAPFLTRALLDVRAKN
;
A
#
# COMPACT_ATOMS: atom_id res chain seq x y z
N MET A 1 40.45 20.25 22.62
CA MET A 1 39.23 20.80 21.98
C MET A 1 39.28 20.40 20.52
N ALA A 2 38.63 19.28 20.15
CA ALA A 2 38.56 18.82 18.76
C ALA A 2 37.58 19.70 18.02
N SER A 3 37.99 20.21 16.86
CA SER A 3 37.21 21.11 16.02
C SER A 3 35.98 20.37 15.41
N LEU A 4 34.81 21.00 15.46
CA LEU A 4 33.58 20.53 14.84
C LEU A 4 33.63 20.39 13.30
N LYS A 5 34.81 20.52 12.69
CA LYS A 5 35.03 20.41 11.22
C LYS A 5 35.31 18.99 10.71
N ASP A 6 35.47 18.01 11.60
CA ASP A 6 35.85 16.62 11.24
C ASP A 6 34.74 15.59 11.37
N ILE A 7 33.46 16.01 11.45
CA ILE A 7 32.35 15.08 11.29
C ILE A 7 32.15 14.87 9.80
N PRO A 8 32.38 13.65 9.25
CA PRO A 8 32.11 13.39 7.85
C PRO A 8 30.59 13.60 7.64
N VAL A 9 30.25 14.63 6.88
CA VAL A 9 28.89 14.80 6.35
C VAL A 9 28.65 13.59 5.45
N VAL A 10 27.90 12.60 5.95
CA VAL A 10 27.37 11.52 5.14
C VAL A 10 26.50 12.21 4.08
N ALA A 11 26.99 12.25 2.86
CA ALA A 11 26.27 12.81 1.73
C ALA A 11 24.89 12.13 1.69
N GLU A 12 23.82 12.90 1.86
CA GLU A 12 22.44 12.41 1.73
C GLU A 12 22.33 11.72 0.37
N SER A 13 22.03 10.43 0.39
CA SER A 13 21.80 9.67 -0.83
C SER A 13 20.55 10.25 -1.51
N ARG A 14 20.75 11.02 -2.58
CA ARG A 14 19.67 11.54 -3.42
C ARG A 14 18.74 10.39 -3.78
N ALA A 15 17.44 10.54 -3.51
CA ALA A 15 16.44 9.56 -3.90
C ALA A 15 16.50 9.32 -5.41
N ILE A 16 16.75 8.07 -5.81
CA ILE A 16 16.87 7.68 -7.22
C ILE A 16 15.46 7.76 -7.83
N ARG A 17 15.31 8.54 -8.90
CA ARG A 17 14.04 8.72 -9.58
C ARG A 17 13.72 7.54 -10.50
N SER A 18 12.44 7.28 -10.72
CA SER A 18 11.98 6.31 -11.70
C SER A 18 12.64 6.53 -13.08
N GLY A 19 13.19 5.47 -13.66
CA GLY A 19 13.89 5.50 -14.95
C GLY A 19 15.35 6.01 -14.92
N GLU A 20 15.87 6.46 -13.78
CA GLU A 20 17.28 6.83 -13.61
C GLU A 20 18.17 5.59 -13.51
N LYS A 21 19.37 5.70 -14.06
CA LYS A 21 20.45 4.72 -13.84
C LYS A 21 21.12 4.98 -12.51
N TYR A 22 21.41 3.93 -11.77
CA TYR A 22 22.15 3.99 -10.51
C TYR A 22 23.08 2.79 -10.36
N VAL A 23 23.99 2.86 -9.41
CA VAL A 23 24.86 1.73 -9.03
C VAL A 23 24.29 1.10 -7.76
N THR A 24 24.09 -0.21 -7.80
CA THR A 24 23.60 -0.97 -6.65
C THR A 24 24.67 -1.11 -5.57
N PRO A 25 24.32 -1.46 -4.33
CA PRO A 25 25.31 -1.77 -3.28
C PRO A 25 26.32 -2.86 -3.67
N GLN A 26 25.94 -3.76 -4.58
CA GLN A 26 26.78 -4.83 -5.12
C GLN A 26 27.70 -4.36 -6.27
N GLY A 27 27.63 -3.08 -6.67
CA GLY A 27 28.53 -2.48 -7.65
C GLY A 27 28.15 -2.64 -9.13
N PHE A 28 26.93 -3.10 -9.46
CA PHE A 28 26.45 -3.15 -10.85
C PHE A 28 25.42 -2.06 -11.14
N THR A 29 25.32 -1.68 -12.43
CA THR A 29 24.39 -0.63 -12.86
C THR A 29 22.99 -1.19 -13.04
N ALA A 30 21.98 -0.48 -12.49
CA ALA A 30 20.57 -0.78 -12.67
C ALA A 30 19.77 0.46 -13.10
N ILE A 31 18.56 0.25 -13.60
CA ILE A 31 17.58 1.27 -13.95
C ILE A 31 16.41 1.15 -12.97
N LYS A 32 16.13 2.24 -12.26
CA LYS A 32 15.04 2.28 -11.27
C LYS A 32 13.68 2.08 -11.93
N ASP A 33 12.84 1.23 -11.31
CA ASP A 33 11.52 0.82 -11.81
C ASP A 33 11.54 0.21 -13.24
N GLY A 34 12.66 -0.36 -13.67
CA GLY A 34 12.80 -1.19 -14.88
C GLY A 34 12.66 -0.49 -16.23
N GLN A 35 12.14 0.71 -16.30
CA GLN A 35 11.88 1.44 -17.54
C GLN A 35 12.68 2.73 -17.62
N LYS A 36 13.41 2.93 -18.73
CA LYS A 36 14.14 4.19 -18.96
C LYS A 36 13.16 5.37 -19.05
N GLN A 37 13.60 6.54 -18.63
CA GLN A 37 12.87 7.78 -18.83
C GLN A 37 12.63 7.98 -20.33
N ARG A 38 11.36 8.23 -20.72
CA ARG A 38 11.02 8.60 -22.09
C ARG A 38 11.32 10.08 -22.28
N ALA A 39 12.05 10.42 -23.35
CA ALA A 39 12.19 11.79 -23.80
C ALA A 39 10.87 12.25 -24.42
N GLY A 40 10.38 13.43 -24.03
CA GLY A 40 9.16 14.05 -24.55
C GLY A 40 8.01 14.11 -23.53
N ASN A 41 6.88 14.71 -23.96
CA ASN A 41 5.66 14.81 -23.14
C ASN A 41 5.16 13.42 -22.76
N VAL A 42 5.30 13.07 -21.49
CA VAL A 42 4.72 11.84 -20.94
C VAL A 42 3.21 12.08 -20.83
N PRO A 43 2.36 11.23 -21.45
CA PRO A 43 0.92 11.40 -21.33
C PRO A 43 0.52 11.41 -19.84
N PRO A 44 -0.41 12.29 -19.43
CA PRO A 44 -0.91 12.31 -18.07
C PRO A 44 -1.43 10.92 -17.68
N ALA A 45 -1.35 10.59 -16.40
CA ALA A 45 -1.88 9.32 -15.90
C ALA A 45 -3.32 9.14 -16.41
N THR A 46 -3.59 8.00 -17.04
CA THR A 46 -4.95 7.59 -17.45
C THR A 46 -5.92 7.90 -16.32
N GLY A 47 -7.00 8.58 -16.61
CA GLY A 47 -8.06 9.11 -15.78
C GLY A 47 -8.21 8.59 -14.33
N ARG A 48 -9.18 9.06 -13.60
CA ARG A 48 -9.42 8.64 -12.21
C ARG A 48 -9.72 7.13 -12.16
N LYS A 49 -8.94 6.39 -11.36
CA LYS A 49 -9.20 4.97 -11.11
C LYS A 49 -10.64 4.77 -10.64
N PRO A 50 -11.38 3.80 -11.17
CA PRO A 50 -12.74 3.49 -10.73
C PRO A 50 -12.82 3.19 -9.24
N ALA A 51 -14.03 3.29 -8.67
CA ALA A 51 -14.25 3.09 -7.24
C ALA A 51 -13.87 1.69 -6.76
N TRP A 52 -14.01 0.67 -7.62
CA TRP A 52 -13.68 -0.72 -7.32
C TRP A 52 -12.17 -1.02 -7.32
N ILE A 53 -11.31 -0.10 -7.78
CA ILE A 53 -9.85 -0.23 -7.68
C ILE A 53 -9.35 0.57 -6.48
N ARG A 54 -9.62 0.07 -5.29
CA ARG A 54 -9.15 0.66 -4.03
C ARG A 54 -8.43 -0.39 -3.21
N ALA A 55 -7.12 -0.23 -3.05
CA ALA A 55 -6.34 -1.04 -2.12
C ALA A 55 -6.75 -0.74 -0.67
N GLN A 56 -6.83 -1.77 0.15
CA GLN A 56 -6.92 -1.60 1.60
C GLN A 56 -5.55 -1.21 2.16
N LEU A 57 -5.54 -0.34 3.17
CA LEU A 57 -4.28 -0.02 3.84
C LEU A 57 -3.72 -1.26 4.55
N PRO A 58 -2.40 -1.52 4.44
CA PRO A 58 -1.78 -2.64 5.10
C PRO A 58 -1.71 -2.38 6.61
N VAL A 59 -2.63 -2.99 7.36
CA VAL A 59 -2.76 -2.88 8.81
C VAL A 59 -2.97 -4.25 9.43
N GLY A 60 -2.50 -4.45 10.67
CA GLY A 60 -2.72 -5.68 11.44
C GLY A 60 -1.44 -6.19 12.13
N ALA A 61 -1.62 -7.00 13.18
CA ALA A 61 -0.51 -7.56 13.94
C ALA A 61 0.35 -8.51 13.08
N GLY A 62 -0.28 -9.34 12.24
CA GLY A 62 0.40 -10.22 11.31
C GLY A 62 1.25 -9.45 10.31
N PHE A 63 0.72 -8.38 9.70
CA PHE A 63 1.48 -7.51 8.82
C PHE A 63 2.73 -6.92 9.50
N GLY A 64 2.58 -6.40 10.74
CA GLY A 64 3.70 -5.83 11.48
C GLY A 64 4.78 -6.85 11.82
N ALA A 65 4.39 -8.07 12.22
CA ALA A 65 5.31 -9.15 12.54
C ALA A 65 6.11 -9.60 11.29
N VAL A 66 5.41 -9.86 10.18
CA VAL A 66 6.04 -10.27 8.91
C VAL A 66 6.98 -9.17 8.41
N LYS A 67 6.57 -7.91 8.47
CA LYS A 67 7.41 -6.77 8.06
C LYS A 67 8.68 -6.68 8.90
N GLY A 68 8.60 -6.88 10.21
CA GLY A 68 9.75 -6.90 11.10
C GLY A 68 10.77 -7.97 10.67
N ILE A 69 10.31 -9.21 10.43
CA ILE A 69 11.16 -10.34 10.02
C ILE A 69 11.82 -10.08 8.66
N VAL A 70 11.04 -9.59 7.67
CA VAL A 70 11.56 -9.25 6.33
C VAL A 70 12.72 -8.27 6.42
N HIS A 71 12.58 -7.21 7.21
CA HIS A 71 13.62 -6.19 7.38
C HIS A 71 14.83 -6.68 8.19
N GLU A 72 14.60 -7.45 9.26
CA GLU A 72 15.65 -8.00 10.11
C GLU A 72 16.57 -8.96 9.33
N HIS A 73 15.96 -9.78 8.46
CA HIS A 73 16.68 -10.76 7.66
C HIS A 73 17.07 -10.26 6.26
N ARG A 74 16.88 -8.97 5.97
CA ARG A 74 17.24 -8.31 4.70
C ARG A 74 16.67 -9.01 3.46
N LEU A 75 15.45 -9.53 3.56
CA LEU A 75 14.77 -10.21 2.46
C LEU A 75 14.15 -9.20 1.49
N ALA A 76 14.24 -9.50 0.20
CA ALA A 76 13.46 -8.80 -0.82
C ALA A 76 12.07 -9.45 -0.94
N THR A 77 11.00 -8.64 -0.90
CA THR A 77 9.64 -9.13 -1.13
C THR A 77 9.01 -8.43 -2.32
N VAL A 78 8.38 -9.18 -3.21
CA VAL A 78 7.57 -8.60 -4.30
C VAL A 78 6.45 -7.73 -3.74
N CYS A 79 5.97 -8.06 -2.54
CA CYS A 79 4.92 -7.31 -1.88
C CYS A 79 5.32 -5.84 -1.65
N GLU A 80 6.60 -5.57 -1.31
CA GLU A 80 7.14 -4.23 -1.12
C GLU A 80 7.65 -3.63 -2.44
N GLU A 81 8.49 -4.36 -3.19
CA GLU A 81 9.09 -3.88 -4.44
C GLU A 81 8.04 -3.52 -5.51
N ALA A 82 7.03 -4.37 -5.70
CA ALA A 82 5.94 -4.12 -6.63
C ALA A 82 4.81 -3.26 -6.05
N LYS A 83 4.95 -2.72 -4.83
CA LYS A 83 3.90 -1.91 -4.15
C LYS A 83 2.54 -2.61 -4.18
N CYS A 84 2.52 -3.89 -3.81
CA CYS A 84 1.34 -4.75 -3.93
C CYS A 84 0.15 -4.20 -3.12
N PRO A 85 -1.04 -4.03 -3.72
CA PRO A 85 -2.22 -3.51 -3.03
C PRO A 85 -2.76 -4.45 -1.94
N ASN A 86 -2.38 -5.73 -1.97
CA ASN A 86 -2.90 -6.79 -1.08
C ASN A 86 -1.93 -7.13 0.06
N ILE A 87 -0.80 -6.44 0.18
CA ILE A 87 0.27 -6.78 1.15
C ILE A 87 -0.26 -6.95 2.59
N GLY A 88 -1.16 -6.05 3.02
CA GLY A 88 -1.73 -6.11 4.37
C GLY A 88 -2.60 -7.33 4.59
N GLU A 89 -3.41 -7.70 3.60
CA GLU A 89 -4.32 -8.85 3.68
C GLU A 89 -3.56 -10.17 3.67
N CYS A 90 -2.65 -10.35 2.70
CA CYS A 90 -1.86 -11.56 2.56
C CYS A 90 -0.98 -11.82 3.79
N TRP A 91 -0.26 -10.82 4.27
CA TRP A 91 0.62 -10.97 5.43
C TRP A 91 -0.13 -11.23 6.74
N ASN A 92 -1.33 -10.66 6.90
CA ASN A 92 -2.21 -11.00 8.02
C ASN A 92 -2.78 -12.43 7.94
N ALA A 93 -2.95 -12.97 6.73
CA ALA A 93 -3.41 -14.35 6.50
C ALA A 93 -2.29 -15.39 6.65
N GLY A 94 -1.04 -14.96 6.87
CA GLY A 94 0.12 -15.86 6.96
C GLY A 94 0.64 -16.34 5.61
N THR A 95 0.35 -15.57 4.54
CA THR A 95 0.88 -15.79 3.18
C THR A 95 1.82 -14.66 2.82
N ALA A 96 3.05 -14.99 2.44
CA ALA A 96 4.04 -14.03 1.97
C ALA A 96 4.57 -14.43 0.58
N THR A 97 5.16 -13.45 -0.12
CA THR A 97 5.86 -13.68 -1.39
C THR A 97 7.28 -13.15 -1.26
N ILE A 98 8.25 -14.05 -1.25
CA ILE A 98 9.67 -13.72 -1.17
C ILE A 98 10.26 -13.75 -2.57
N MET A 99 11.08 -12.74 -2.89
CA MET A 99 11.77 -12.63 -4.15
C MET A 99 13.22 -13.10 -3.99
N LEU A 100 13.57 -14.12 -4.72
CA LEU A 100 14.92 -14.71 -4.74
C LEU A 100 15.82 -14.02 -5.78
N MET A 101 17.13 -14.16 -5.58
CA MET A 101 18.20 -13.70 -6.48
C MET A 101 18.29 -12.17 -6.60
N GLY A 102 17.86 -11.48 -5.53
CA GLY A 102 17.93 -10.03 -5.41
C GLY A 102 16.82 -9.28 -6.14
N ALA A 103 16.97 -7.95 -6.26
CA ALA A 103 15.94 -7.03 -6.74
C ALA A 103 16.20 -6.47 -8.16
N VAL A 104 17.16 -7.01 -8.91
CA VAL A 104 17.51 -6.52 -10.25
C VAL A 104 17.33 -7.61 -11.29
N CYS A 105 16.40 -7.38 -12.21
CA CYS A 105 16.02 -8.29 -13.28
C CYS A 105 16.87 -8.05 -14.53
N THR A 106 17.26 -9.10 -15.25
CA THR A 106 17.94 -8.98 -16.55
C THR A 106 16.99 -8.58 -17.68
N ARG A 107 15.66 -8.67 -17.48
CA ARG A 107 14.62 -8.36 -18.46
C ARG A 107 13.85 -7.10 -18.11
N ALA A 108 13.35 -6.39 -19.13
CA ALA A 108 12.67 -5.10 -19.03
C ALA A 108 11.23 -5.17 -19.52
N CYS A 109 10.41 -6.03 -18.89
CA CYS A 109 8.98 -6.12 -19.21
C CYS A 109 8.29 -4.78 -18.93
N ARG A 110 7.53 -4.26 -19.91
CA ARG A 110 6.98 -2.90 -19.89
C ARG A 110 5.85 -2.66 -18.86
N PHE A 111 5.39 -3.70 -18.20
CA PHE A 111 4.41 -3.65 -17.12
C PHE A 111 5.04 -3.68 -15.71
N CYS A 112 6.30 -4.13 -15.61
CA CYS A 112 6.93 -4.50 -14.35
C CYS A 112 7.78 -3.35 -13.78
N SER A 113 7.67 -3.10 -12.47
CA SER A 113 8.42 -2.05 -11.75
C SER A 113 9.67 -2.56 -11.03
N VAL A 114 10.07 -3.81 -11.25
CA VAL A 114 11.34 -4.33 -10.74
C VAL A 114 12.48 -3.65 -11.47
N ASP A 115 13.54 -3.28 -10.74
CA ASP A 115 14.72 -2.63 -11.30
C ASP A 115 15.39 -3.52 -12.34
N THR A 116 15.92 -2.95 -13.43
CA THR A 116 16.54 -3.73 -14.50
C THR A 116 18.04 -3.44 -14.63
N GLY A 117 18.80 -4.49 -14.86
CA GLY A 117 20.26 -4.40 -15.02
C GLY A 117 20.88 -5.77 -15.25
N ASN A 118 22.20 -5.84 -15.20
CA ASN A 118 22.93 -7.10 -15.26
C ASN A 118 23.67 -7.33 -13.94
N PRO A 119 23.23 -8.27 -13.09
CA PRO A 119 23.91 -8.59 -11.82
C PRO A 119 25.24 -9.29 -11.96
N ARG A 120 25.70 -9.62 -13.18
CA ARG A 120 27.01 -10.24 -13.45
C ARG A 120 27.24 -11.50 -12.64
N GLN A 121 26.25 -12.39 -12.63
CA GLN A 121 26.22 -13.68 -11.92
C GLN A 121 26.34 -13.58 -10.38
N TRP A 122 26.21 -12.37 -9.81
CA TRP A 122 26.18 -12.23 -8.36
C TRP A 122 24.95 -12.94 -7.78
N LEU A 123 25.19 -13.76 -6.78
CA LEU A 123 24.18 -14.45 -5.96
C LEU A 123 24.60 -14.40 -4.50
N ASP A 124 23.63 -14.25 -3.62
CA ASP A 124 23.84 -14.42 -2.18
C ASP A 124 23.74 -15.92 -1.84
N ALA A 125 24.88 -16.53 -1.50
CA ALA A 125 24.94 -17.94 -1.15
C ALA A 125 24.12 -18.31 0.10
N GLU A 126 23.87 -17.35 1.00
CA GLU A 126 23.11 -17.56 2.24
C GLU A 126 21.60 -17.34 2.04
N GLU A 127 21.16 -16.76 0.91
CA GLU A 127 19.75 -16.46 0.66
C GLU A 127 18.82 -17.69 0.82
N PRO A 128 19.17 -18.91 0.37
CA PRO A 128 18.33 -20.09 0.58
C PRO A 128 18.06 -20.41 2.06
N GLU A 129 19.08 -20.38 2.90
CA GLU A 129 18.94 -20.67 4.33
C GLU A 129 18.26 -19.51 5.08
N ASN A 130 18.57 -18.26 4.74
CA ASN A 130 17.92 -17.08 5.30
C ASN A 130 16.42 -17.06 4.94
N THR A 131 16.06 -17.43 3.71
CA THR A 131 14.66 -17.57 3.29
C THR A 131 13.96 -18.66 4.11
N ALA A 132 14.55 -19.83 4.26
CA ALA A 132 13.96 -20.93 5.03
C ALA A 132 13.77 -20.56 6.51
N ARG A 133 14.76 -19.88 7.12
CA ARG A 133 14.67 -19.38 8.49
C ARG A 133 13.54 -18.36 8.65
N SER A 134 13.36 -17.50 7.67
CA SER A 134 12.31 -16.48 7.70
C SER A 134 10.91 -17.11 7.59
N VAL A 135 10.73 -18.10 6.73
CA VAL A 135 9.48 -18.88 6.61
C VAL A 135 9.12 -19.54 7.95
N GLU A 136 10.11 -20.13 8.64
CA GLU A 136 9.95 -20.73 9.96
C GLU A 136 9.53 -19.69 11.01
N LEU A 137 10.23 -18.54 11.09
CA LEU A 137 9.94 -17.47 12.04
C LEU A 137 8.57 -16.82 11.81
N MET A 138 8.16 -16.67 10.55
CA MET A 138 6.84 -16.15 10.17
C MET A 138 5.70 -17.14 10.45
N LYS A 139 6.01 -18.40 10.76
CA LYS A 139 5.03 -19.50 10.97
C LYS A 139 4.02 -19.60 9.83
N LEU A 140 4.51 -19.48 8.60
CA LEU A 140 3.67 -19.56 7.41
C LEU A 140 3.10 -20.95 7.23
N LYS A 141 1.92 -21.03 6.63
CA LYS A 141 1.33 -22.30 6.15
C LYS A 141 1.55 -22.48 4.64
N TYR A 142 1.77 -21.36 3.96
CA TYR A 142 1.97 -21.28 2.52
C TYR A 142 2.96 -20.17 2.19
N ILE A 143 3.91 -20.45 1.33
CA ILE A 143 4.87 -19.48 0.82
C ILE A 143 4.87 -19.46 -0.70
N VAL A 144 4.85 -18.26 -1.28
CA VAL A 144 5.13 -18.07 -2.69
C VAL A 144 6.58 -17.59 -2.81
N LEU A 145 7.39 -18.36 -3.50
CA LEU A 145 8.71 -17.92 -3.94
C LEU A 145 8.58 -17.39 -5.36
N THR A 146 9.14 -16.25 -5.62
CA THR A 146 9.30 -15.73 -6.97
C THR A 146 10.74 -15.27 -7.16
N SER A 147 11.08 -14.85 -8.35
CA SER A 147 12.42 -14.31 -8.62
C SER A 147 12.39 -13.30 -9.76
N VAL A 148 13.48 -12.56 -9.87
CA VAL A 148 13.84 -11.84 -11.09
C VAL A 148 14.32 -12.83 -12.17
N ASN A 149 14.25 -12.44 -13.46
CA ASN A 149 14.96 -13.20 -14.50
C ASN A 149 16.47 -12.97 -14.36
N ARG A 150 17.21 -14.04 -14.49
CA ARG A 150 18.67 -14.09 -14.34
C ARG A 150 19.30 -14.75 -15.58
N ASP A 151 19.05 -14.15 -16.77
CA ASP A 151 19.61 -14.63 -18.04
C ASP A 151 21.17 -14.53 -18.06
N ASP A 152 21.76 -13.91 -17.04
CA ASP A 152 23.21 -13.87 -16.80
C ASP A 152 23.76 -15.14 -16.12
N LEU A 153 22.89 -15.99 -15.56
CA LEU A 153 23.28 -17.28 -14.96
C LEU A 153 23.15 -18.41 -15.97
N PRO A 154 24.04 -19.43 -15.94
CA PRO A 154 24.01 -20.55 -16.88
C PRO A 154 22.73 -21.36 -16.87
N ASP A 155 22.10 -21.49 -15.68
CA ASP A 155 20.86 -22.23 -15.42
C ASP A 155 19.64 -21.30 -15.18
N GLY A 156 19.77 -20.01 -15.51
CA GLY A 156 18.71 -19.04 -15.21
C GLY A 156 18.38 -18.90 -13.71
N GLY A 157 19.19 -19.50 -12.82
CA GLY A 157 19.01 -19.51 -11.37
C GLY A 157 18.20 -20.73 -10.84
N ALA A 158 17.95 -21.75 -11.65
CA ALA A 158 17.15 -22.93 -11.25
C ALA A 158 17.75 -23.67 -10.06
N GLY A 159 19.07 -23.82 -10.00
CA GLY A 159 19.78 -24.45 -8.89
C GLY A 159 19.61 -23.68 -7.58
N HIS A 160 19.70 -22.36 -7.62
CA HIS A 160 19.51 -21.49 -6.47
C HIS A 160 18.05 -21.53 -5.96
N TYR A 161 17.09 -21.52 -6.89
CA TYR A 161 15.68 -21.65 -6.60
C TYR A 161 15.38 -22.99 -5.89
N ALA A 162 15.88 -24.09 -6.44
CA ALA A 162 15.73 -25.42 -5.86
C ALA A 162 16.39 -25.53 -4.49
N ALA A 163 17.54 -24.89 -4.27
CA ALA A 163 18.20 -24.84 -2.97
C ALA A 163 17.35 -24.16 -1.91
N ALA A 164 16.69 -23.02 -2.25
CA ALA A 164 15.78 -22.33 -1.35
C ALA A 164 14.57 -23.19 -0.98
N ILE A 165 13.94 -23.86 -1.95
CA ILE A 165 12.80 -24.75 -1.69
C ILE A 165 13.22 -25.92 -0.78
N ARG A 166 14.34 -26.59 -1.08
CA ARG A 166 14.85 -27.69 -0.25
C ARG A 166 15.18 -27.22 1.17
N ALA A 167 15.73 -26.01 1.34
CA ALA A 167 16.02 -25.45 2.66
C ALA A 167 14.71 -25.22 3.46
N ILE A 168 13.67 -24.69 2.83
CA ILE A 168 12.34 -24.54 3.44
C ILE A 168 11.78 -25.88 3.84
N LYS A 169 11.79 -26.89 2.94
CA LYS A 169 11.24 -28.21 3.22
C LYS A 169 12.00 -28.95 4.33
N ARG A 170 13.30 -28.72 4.48
CA ARG A 170 14.06 -29.27 5.63
C ARG A 170 13.64 -28.67 6.96
N ARG A 171 13.43 -27.34 7.03
CA ARG A 171 13.09 -26.63 8.27
C ARG A 171 11.62 -26.72 8.62
N THR A 172 10.75 -26.62 7.62
CA THR A 172 9.30 -26.54 7.75
C THR A 172 8.60 -27.45 6.75
N PRO A 173 8.65 -28.80 6.93
CA PRO A 173 8.14 -29.79 5.96
C PRO A 173 6.65 -29.63 5.63
N ALA A 174 5.86 -29.11 6.56
CA ALA A 174 4.42 -28.92 6.41
C ALA A 174 4.02 -27.67 5.62
N VAL A 175 4.96 -26.75 5.37
CA VAL A 175 4.67 -25.53 4.60
C VAL A 175 4.54 -25.89 3.13
N ALA A 176 3.42 -25.49 2.51
CA ALA A 176 3.25 -25.63 1.07
C ALA A 176 4.05 -24.52 0.34
N VAL A 177 4.78 -24.92 -0.70
CA VAL A 177 5.63 -24.01 -1.49
C VAL A 177 5.09 -23.90 -2.90
N GLU A 178 4.75 -22.68 -3.31
CA GLU A 178 4.51 -22.29 -4.69
C GLU A 178 5.76 -21.61 -5.25
N ALA A 179 6.25 -22.06 -6.39
CA ALA A 179 7.36 -21.44 -7.09
C ALA A 179 6.85 -20.71 -8.34
N LEU A 180 6.80 -19.37 -8.30
CA LEU A 180 6.57 -18.53 -9.47
C LEU A 180 7.90 -18.24 -10.15
N THR A 181 8.20 -19.05 -11.15
CA THR A 181 9.52 -19.14 -11.78
C THR A 181 9.68 -18.22 -13.00
N PRO A 182 10.92 -17.87 -13.38
CA PRO A 182 11.22 -17.43 -14.73
C PRO A 182 11.03 -18.58 -15.74
N ASP A 183 11.16 -18.26 -17.02
CA ASP A 183 11.02 -19.27 -18.09
C ASP A 183 12.32 -20.08 -18.36
N PHE A 184 13.38 -19.82 -17.60
CA PHE A 184 14.70 -20.45 -17.77
C PHE A 184 15.17 -20.51 -19.23
N GLN A 185 14.83 -19.47 -20.02
CA GLN A 185 15.12 -19.38 -21.46
C GLN A 185 14.61 -20.60 -22.28
N GLY A 186 13.62 -21.31 -21.74
CA GLY A 186 13.04 -22.53 -22.34
C GLY A 186 13.86 -23.80 -22.10
N VAL A 187 14.87 -23.78 -21.23
CA VAL A 187 15.71 -24.95 -20.90
C VAL A 187 14.92 -25.88 -19.95
N LEU A 188 14.40 -26.98 -20.49
CA LEU A 188 13.49 -27.88 -19.77
C LEU A 188 14.15 -28.57 -18.58
N ARG A 189 15.44 -28.87 -18.64
CA ARG A 189 16.22 -29.46 -17.53
C ARG A 189 16.22 -28.54 -16.29
N ASP A 190 16.23 -27.23 -16.50
CA ASP A 190 16.22 -26.26 -15.40
C ASP A 190 14.83 -26.23 -14.76
N VAL A 191 13.76 -26.43 -15.54
CA VAL A 191 12.39 -26.63 -15.04
C VAL A 191 12.34 -27.89 -14.15
N GLU A 192 12.90 -29.03 -14.59
CA GLU A 192 12.97 -30.29 -13.84
C GLU A 192 13.69 -30.10 -12.51
N THR A 193 14.82 -29.36 -12.51
CA THR A 193 15.60 -29.04 -11.31
C THR A 193 14.74 -28.37 -10.22
N VAL A 194 13.85 -27.46 -10.62
CA VAL A 194 12.95 -26.78 -9.69
C VAL A 194 11.80 -27.69 -9.28
N VAL A 195 11.20 -28.43 -10.22
CA VAL A 195 10.09 -29.36 -9.95
C VAL A 195 10.50 -30.46 -8.95
N ASP A 196 11.76 -30.93 -9.01
CA ASP A 196 12.29 -31.96 -8.11
C ASP A 196 12.70 -31.43 -6.73
N SER A 197 12.59 -30.14 -6.48
CA SER A 197 12.96 -29.56 -5.19
C SER A 197 11.95 -29.84 -4.06
N GLY A 198 10.75 -30.33 -4.38
CA GLY A 198 9.71 -30.71 -3.40
C GLY A 198 8.58 -29.69 -3.26
N LEU A 199 8.38 -28.82 -4.25
CA LEU A 199 7.27 -27.86 -4.29
C LEU A 199 5.91 -28.54 -4.54
N GLU A 200 4.83 -27.88 -4.14
CA GLU A 200 3.45 -28.28 -4.42
C GLU A 200 2.89 -27.62 -5.67
N VAL A 201 3.30 -26.38 -5.98
CA VAL A 201 2.79 -25.62 -7.12
C VAL A 201 3.94 -25.03 -7.95
N PHE A 202 3.98 -25.37 -9.21
CA PHE A 202 4.88 -24.76 -10.20
C PHE A 202 4.10 -23.70 -10.97
N ALA A 203 4.50 -22.45 -10.88
CA ALA A 203 3.83 -21.33 -11.51
C ALA A 203 4.77 -20.60 -12.49
N GLN A 204 4.25 -20.24 -13.65
CA GLN A 204 4.86 -19.31 -14.58
C GLN A 204 3.77 -18.48 -15.26
N ASN A 205 3.90 -17.16 -15.21
CA ASN A 205 2.88 -16.28 -15.73
C ASN A 205 2.98 -16.10 -17.24
N VAL A 206 1.85 -16.29 -17.94
CA VAL A 206 1.71 -15.92 -19.35
C VAL A 206 1.61 -14.38 -19.51
N GLU A 207 1.17 -13.69 -18.47
CA GLU A 207 1.06 -12.24 -18.29
C GLU A 207 0.02 -11.56 -19.16
N THR A 208 -0.10 -11.91 -20.44
CA THR A 208 -1.05 -11.34 -21.38
C THR A 208 -1.37 -12.31 -22.51
N VAL A 209 -2.34 -11.97 -23.37
CA VAL A 209 -2.74 -12.78 -24.53
C VAL A 209 -1.64 -12.81 -25.60
N LYS A 210 -1.67 -13.82 -26.47
CA LYS A 210 -0.63 -14.08 -27.48
C LYS A 210 -0.23 -12.84 -28.29
N ARG A 211 -1.20 -12.10 -28.84
CA ARG A 211 -0.96 -10.88 -29.65
C ARG A 211 -0.22 -9.79 -28.88
N LEU A 212 -0.47 -9.68 -27.58
CA LEU A 212 0.10 -8.62 -26.74
C LEU A 212 1.42 -9.00 -26.09
N THR A 213 1.92 -10.22 -26.26
CA THR A 213 3.14 -10.69 -25.60
C THR A 213 4.33 -9.77 -25.85
N HIS A 214 4.70 -9.52 -27.10
CA HIS A 214 5.87 -8.67 -27.42
C HIS A 214 5.67 -7.18 -27.08
N PRO A 215 4.48 -6.57 -27.29
CA PRO A 215 4.24 -5.22 -26.81
C PRO A 215 4.31 -5.03 -25.30
N VAL A 216 4.11 -6.09 -24.51
CA VAL A 216 3.96 -6.03 -23.04
C VAL A 216 5.19 -6.59 -22.31
N ARG A 217 5.71 -7.73 -22.77
CA ARG A 217 6.83 -8.45 -22.13
C ARG A 217 8.18 -8.06 -22.75
N ASP A 218 9.27 -8.46 -22.11
CA ASP A 218 10.61 -8.39 -22.70
C ASP A 218 10.69 -9.23 -23.98
N PRO A 219 11.42 -8.81 -25.03
CA PRO A 219 11.51 -9.55 -26.28
C PRO A 219 12.00 -11.00 -26.18
N ARG A 220 12.70 -11.36 -25.11
CA ARG A 220 13.16 -12.73 -24.83
C ARG A 220 12.08 -13.64 -24.25
N ALA A 221 10.94 -13.08 -23.81
CA ALA A 221 9.81 -13.84 -23.33
C ALA A 221 8.82 -14.09 -24.47
N SER A 222 8.39 -15.34 -24.67
CA SER A 222 7.36 -15.67 -25.64
C SER A 222 6.15 -16.35 -24.99
N TYR A 223 5.02 -16.29 -25.67
CA TYR A 223 3.79 -16.96 -25.26
C TYR A 223 3.98 -18.48 -25.30
N GLU A 224 4.51 -18.98 -26.41
CA GLU A 224 4.75 -20.40 -26.67
C GLU A 224 5.77 -20.99 -25.69
N GLN A 225 6.81 -20.25 -25.35
CA GLN A 225 7.81 -20.69 -24.38
C GLN A 225 7.17 -20.86 -22.98
N THR A 226 6.30 -19.93 -22.57
CA THR A 226 5.56 -20.05 -21.31
C THR A 226 4.69 -21.31 -21.29
N LEU A 227 3.96 -21.57 -22.39
CA LEU A 227 3.15 -22.79 -22.51
C LEU A 227 4.02 -24.06 -22.45
N ALA A 228 5.13 -24.09 -23.18
CA ALA A 228 6.04 -25.24 -23.21
C ALA A 228 6.63 -25.56 -21.83
N VAL A 229 7.01 -24.54 -21.05
CA VAL A 229 7.53 -24.69 -19.69
C VAL A 229 6.46 -25.25 -18.74
N LEU A 230 5.24 -24.72 -18.79
CA LEU A 230 4.11 -25.21 -17.97
C LEU A 230 3.72 -26.65 -18.35
N GLU A 231 3.64 -26.93 -19.66
CA GLU A 231 3.34 -28.27 -20.17
C GLU A 231 4.40 -29.28 -19.73
N HIS A 232 5.68 -28.92 -19.84
CA HIS A 232 6.77 -29.78 -19.45
C HIS A 232 6.73 -30.07 -17.95
N ALA A 233 6.57 -29.07 -17.09
CA ALA A 233 6.45 -29.26 -15.65
C ALA A 233 5.31 -30.22 -15.30
N LYS A 234 4.14 -30.07 -15.95
CA LYS A 234 2.99 -30.96 -15.74
C LYS A 234 3.21 -32.38 -16.23
N LYS A 235 3.85 -32.56 -17.40
CA LYS A 235 4.19 -33.88 -17.93
C LYS A 235 5.26 -34.59 -17.12
N TYR A 236 6.28 -33.85 -16.69
CA TYR A 236 7.39 -34.39 -15.92
C TYR A 236 6.95 -34.91 -14.53
N LYS A 237 6.11 -34.12 -13.82
CA LYS A 237 5.60 -34.49 -12.49
C LYS A 237 4.10 -34.19 -12.36
N PRO A 238 3.22 -35.13 -12.80
CA PRO A 238 1.77 -34.91 -12.85
C PRO A 238 1.13 -34.54 -11.51
N SER A 239 1.76 -34.90 -10.37
CA SER A 239 1.29 -34.60 -9.02
C SER A 239 1.47 -33.12 -8.64
N VAL A 240 2.38 -32.39 -9.29
CA VAL A 240 2.58 -30.95 -9.08
C VAL A 240 1.46 -30.18 -9.76
N LEU A 241 0.87 -29.23 -9.06
CA LEU A 241 -0.10 -28.32 -9.65
C LEU A 241 0.62 -27.28 -10.50
N THR A 242 0.10 -27.02 -11.69
CA THR A 242 0.59 -25.94 -12.55
C THR A 242 -0.32 -24.71 -12.47
N LYS A 243 0.28 -23.51 -12.44
CA LYS A 243 -0.42 -22.26 -12.27
C LYS A 243 0.09 -21.17 -13.21
N THR A 244 -0.82 -20.32 -13.66
CA THR A 244 -0.46 -19.13 -14.45
C THR A 244 -1.32 -17.92 -14.09
N SER A 245 -0.90 -16.76 -14.55
CA SER A 245 -1.62 -15.50 -14.34
C SER A 245 -1.72 -14.69 -15.63
N LEU A 246 -2.86 -14.03 -15.82
CA LEU A 246 -3.15 -13.11 -16.91
C LEU A 246 -3.53 -11.74 -16.33
N MET A 247 -2.86 -10.69 -16.79
CA MET A 247 -3.23 -9.30 -16.51
C MET A 247 -4.19 -8.79 -17.58
N LEU A 248 -5.28 -8.17 -17.14
CA LEU A 248 -6.31 -7.60 -18.01
C LEU A 248 -6.29 -6.07 -18.00
N GLY A 249 -6.75 -5.47 -19.10
CA GLY A 249 -6.78 -4.01 -19.29
C GLY A 249 -5.60 -3.45 -20.07
N LEU A 250 -4.92 -4.31 -20.84
CA LEU A 250 -3.81 -3.95 -21.74
C LEU A 250 -4.25 -3.85 -23.20
N GLY A 251 -5.54 -4.12 -23.52
CA GLY A 251 -6.13 -4.04 -24.86
C GLY A 251 -6.42 -5.41 -25.47
N GLU A 252 -6.48 -6.45 -24.66
CA GLU A 252 -6.99 -7.79 -25.03
C GLU A 252 -8.49 -7.75 -25.29
N THR A 253 -8.97 -8.64 -26.16
CA THR A 253 -10.40 -8.88 -26.40
C THR A 253 -10.89 -10.08 -25.58
N GLU A 254 -12.22 -10.24 -25.47
CA GLU A 254 -12.84 -11.37 -24.78
C GLU A 254 -12.51 -12.70 -25.46
N GLU A 255 -12.50 -12.72 -26.80
CA GLU A 255 -12.13 -13.90 -27.59
C GLU A 255 -10.67 -14.31 -27.35
N GLU A 256 -9.75 -13.34 -27.23
CA GLU A 256 -8.34 -13.61 -26.94
C GLU A 256 -8.15 -14.16 -25.51
N ILE A 257 -8.93 -13.66 -24.53
CA ILE A 257 -8.95 -14.20 -23.17
C ILE A 257 -9.45 -15.64 -23.18
N ALA A 258 -10.57 -15.90 -23.85
CA ALA A 258 -11.16 -17.23 -23.98
C ALA A 258 -10.20 -18.22 -24.69
N GLN A 259 -9.55 -17.79 -25.78
CA GLN A 259 -8.55 -18.59 -26.50
C GLN A 259 -7.32 -18.89 -25.63
N THR A 260 -6.84 -17.90 -24.87
CA THR A 260 -5.72 -18.13 -23.93
C THR A 260 -6.08 -19.17 -22.87
N MET A 261 -7.32 -19.17 -22.39
CA MET A 261 -7.79 -20.21 -21.45
C MET A 261 -7.82 -21.59 -22.12
N ASP A 262 -8.24 -21.67 -23.39
CA ASP A 262 -8.26 -22.93 -24.16
C ASP A 262 -6.84 -23.46 -24.36
N ASP A 263 -5.90 -22.60 -24.77
CA ASP A 263 -4.48 -22.95 -24.95
C ASP A 263 -3.88 -23.50 -23.65
N LEU A 264 -4.18 -22.86 -22.50
CA LEU A 264 -3.71 -23.30 -21.19
C LEU A 264 -4.35 -24.62 -20.75
N ARG A 265 -5.63 -24.84 -21.06
CA ARG A 265 -6.29 -26.13 -20.76
C ARG A 265 -5.80 -27.27 -21.63
N ALA A 266 -5.45 -26.99 -22.90
CA ALA A 266 -4.87 -27.99 -23.78
C ALA A 266 -3.57 -28.61 -23.23
N ILE A 267 -2.81 -27.85 -22.44
CA ILE A 267 -1.59 -28.29 -21.75
C ILE A 267 -1.81 -28.66 -20.27
N ASN A 268 -3.07 -28.81 -19.84
CA ASN A 268 -3.47 -29.23 -18.49
C ASN A 268 -3.01 -28.31 -17.34
N VAL A 269 -3.00 -26.98 -17.54
CA VAL A 269 -2.79 -26.02 -16.44
C VAL A 269 -3.94 -26.14 -15.44
N ASP A 270 -3.62 -26.30 -14.16
CA ASP A 270 -4.61 -26.50 -13.08
C ASP A 270 -5.25 -25.21 -12.58
N LEU A 271 -4.44 -24.17 -12.38
CA LEU A 271 -4.83 -22.96 -11.66
C LEU A 271 -4.62 -21.71 -12.53
N LEU A 272 -5.62 -20.81 -12.53
CA LEU A 272 -5.56 -19.54 -13.25
C LEU A 272 -5.82 -18.37 -12.30
N THR A 273 -5.07 -17.28 -12.45
CA THR A 273 -5.38 -16.01 -11.81
C THR A 273 -5.58 -14.91 -12.83
N LEU A 274 -6.63 -14.10 -12.66
CA LEU A 274 -6.95 -12.96 -13.53
C LEU A 274 -6.96 -11.68 -12.70
N GLY A 275 -6.13 -10.70 -13.07
CA GLY A 275 -6.01 -9.45 -12.33
C GLY A 275 -5.96 -8.22 -13.23
N GLN A 276 -6.40 -7.06 -12.74
CA GLN A 276 -6.29 -5.80 -13.48
C GLN A 276 -4.84 -5.34 -13.55
N TYR A 277 -4.35 -5.01 -14.74
CA TYR A 277 -3.11 -4.25 -14.88
C TYR A 277 -3.25 -2.87 -14.25
N LEU A 278 -2.30 -2.52 -13.38
CA LEU A 278 -2.20 -1.18 -12.78
C LEU A 278 -0.84 -0.59 -13.13
N ARG A 279 -0.85 0.53 -13.85
CA ARG A 279 0.36 1.23 -14.30
C ARG A 279 1.23 1.64 -13.10
N PRO A 280 2.48 1.12 -12.96
CA PRO A 280 3.32 1.42 -11.80
C PRO A 280 3.85 2.87 -11.81
N THR A 281 4.36 3.33 -12.93
CA THR A 281 4.87 4.70 -13.13
C THR A 281 4.47 5.25 -14.49
N VAL A 282 4.69 6.54 -14.72
CA VAL A 282 4.41 7.18 -16.02
C VAL A 282 5.24 6.64 -17.19
N HIS A 283 6.29 5.88 -16.92
CA HIS A 283 7.16 5.29 -17.95
C HIS A 283 6.68 3.93 -18.45
N HIS A 284 5.74 3.29 -17.72
CA HIS A 284 5.15 1.99 -18.08
C HIS A 284 3.99 2.14 -19.07
N LEU A 285 3.47 0.98 -19.52
CA LEU A 285 2.32 0.92 -20.42
C LEU A 285 1.10 1.62 -19.81
N GLU A 286 0.28 2.22 -20.66
CA GLU A 286 -0.99 2.80 -20.25
C GLU A 286 -2.03 1.71 -20.02
N VAL A 287 -2.91 1.95 -19.03
CA VAL A 287 -4.10 1.12 -18.85
C VAL A 287 -5.07 1.47 -19.97
N GLN A 288 -5.42 0.51 -20.83
CA GLN A 288 -6.34 0.70 -21.93
C GLN A 288 -7.79 0.74 -21.45
N ARG A 289 -8.14 -0.13 -20.50
CA ARG A 289 -9.44 -0.12 -19.83
C ARG A 289 -9.37 -0.68 -18.42
N PHE A 290 -10.35 -0.34 -17.61
CA PHE A 290 -10.56 -0.96 -16.32
C PHE A 290 -11.67 -1.99 -16.43
N VAL A 291 -11.32 -3.26 -16.28
CA VAL A 291 -12.25 -4.39 -16.28
C VAL A 291 -13.12 -4.31 -15.04
N THR A 292 -14.42 -4.46 -15.19
CA THR A 292 -15.38 -4.40 -14.09
C THR A 292 -15.36 -5.68 -13.24
N PRO A 293 -15.79 -5.62 -11.97
CA PRO A 293 -15.94 -6.83 -11.16
C PRO A 293 -16.84 -7.89 -11.81
N ALA A 294 -17.92 -7.50 -12.49
CA ALA A 294 -18.82 -8.42 -13.17
C ALA A 294 -18.16 -9.16 -14.33
N GLU A 295 -17.31 -8.47 -15.12
CA GLU A 295 -16.53 -9.12 -16.17
C GLU A 295 -15.52 -10.12 -15.58
N PHE A 296 -14.88 -9.80 -14.45
CA PHE A 296 -14.01 -10.75 -13.75
C PHE A 296 -14.78 -11.99 -13.27
N ASP A 297 -16.00 -11.82 -12.79
CA ASP A 297 -16.87 -12.95 -12.39
C ASP A 297 -17.19 -13.82 -13.62
N THR A 298 -17.54 -13.21 -14.76
CA THR A 298 -17.79 -13.91 -16.04
C THR A 298 -16.55 -14.68 -16.51
N TYR A 299 -15.37 -14.07 -16.52
CA TYR A 299 -14.14 -14.75 -16.92
C TYR A 299 -13.77 -15.90 -15.98
N ARG A 300 -14.06 -15.76 -14.69
CA ARG A 300 -13.91 -16.84 -13.72
C ARG A 300 -14.84 -18.03 -14.03
N GLU A 301 -16.10 -17.75 -14.35
CA GLU A 301 -17.06 -18.79 -14.75
C GLU A 301 -16.61 -19.51 -16.02
N TRP A 302 -16.12 -18.80 -17.02
CA TRP A 302 -15.53 -19.40 -18.23
C TRP A 302 -14.36 -20.32 -17.92
N ALA A 303 -13.43 -19.87 -17.08
CA ALA A 303 -12.28 -20.69 -16.70
C ALA A 303 -12.71 -22.01 -16.00
N LEU A 304 -13.66 -21.93 -15.07
CA LEU A 304 -14.18 -23.12 -14.37
C LEU A 304 -14.93 -24.03 -15.33
N ALA A 305 -15.74 -23.50 -16.26
CA ALA A 305 -16.44 -24.27 -17.28
C ALA A 305 -15.47 -24.96 -18.25
N LYS A 306 -14.31 -24.35 -18.55
CA LYS A 306 -13.23 -24.94 -19.35
C LYS A 306 -12.41 -26.00 -18.59
N GLY A 307 -12.66 -26.22 -17.30
CA GLY A 307 -12.06 -27.27 -16.49
C GLY A 307 -10.78 -26.88 -15.72
N PHE A 308 -10.53 -25.58 -15.51
CA PHE A 308 -9.55 -25.19 -14.50
C PHE A 308 -10.01 -25.67 -13.11
N ARG A 309 -9.09 -26.19 -12.33
CA ARG A 309 -9.37 -26.65 -10.96
C ARG A 309 -9.79 -25.48 -10.06
N GLU A 310 -9.17 -24.33 -10.26
CA GLU A 310 -9.47 -23.06 -9.58
C GLU A 310 -9.15 -21.88 -10.49
N CYS A 311 -9.99 -20.85 -10.40
CA CYS A 311 -9.71 -19.54 -11.01
C CYS A 311 -9.98 -18.43 -10.00
N VAL A 312 -8.94 -17.66 -9.68
CA VAL A 312 -9.06 -16.46 -8.84
C VAL A 312 -9.08 -15.24 -9.74
N ALA A 313 -10.19 -14.53 -9.79
CA ALA A 313 -10.37 -13.38 -10.65
C ALA A 313 -10.84 -12.14 -9.89
N GLY A 314 -10.32 -10.96 -10.23
CA GLY A 314 -10.77 -9.71 -9.63
C GLY A 314 -9.81 -8.54 -9.84
N PRO A 315 -10.29 -7.30 -9.65
CA PRO A 315 -9.52 -6.09 -9.96
C PRO A 315 -8.20 -5.94 -9.19
N LEU A 316 -8.10 -6.46 -7.99
CA LEU A 316 -6.90 -6.40 -7.17
C LEU A 316 -6.15 -7.73 -7.07
N VAL A 317 -6.61 -8.78 -7.76
CA VAL A 317 -5.96 -10.09 -7.78
C VAL A 317 -4.55 -9.96 -8.37
N ARG A 318 -3.61 -10.69 -7.77
CA ARG A 318 -2.23 -10.88 -8.22
C ARG A 318 -1.92 -12.37 -8.24
N SER A 319 -0.88 -12.78 -8.94
CA SER A 319 -0.52 -14.20 -9.08
C SER A 319 -0.41 -14.94 -7.75
N SER A 320 0.04 -14.27 -6.69
CA SER A 320 0.18 -14.85 -5.34
C SER A 320 -0.98 -14.54 -4.39
N TYR A 321 -2.07 -13.88 -4.86
CA TYR A 321 -3.18 -13.50 -4.01
C TYR A 321 -3.95 -14.73 -3.53
N ARG A 322 -4.02 -14.91 -2.19
CA ARG A 322 -4.69 -16.04 -1.51
C ARG A 322 -4.34 -17.41 -2.10
N ALA A 323 -3.08 -17.58 -2.44
CA ALA A 323 -2.59 -18.79 -3.08
C ALA A 323 -2.82 -20.06 -2.23
N GLU A 324 -2.89 -19.93 -0.90
CA GLU A 324 -3.21 -21.03 0.03
C GLU A 324 -4.61 -21.64 -0.19
N GLN A 325 -5.56 -20.86 -0.70
CA GLN A 325 -6.92 -21.34 -0.95
C GLN A 325 -7.01 -22.21 -2.20
N ALA A 326 -6.12 -22.00 -3.15
CA ALA A 326 -6.07 -22.78 -4.39
C ALA A 326 -5.74 -24.26 -4.11
N LEU A 327 -4.91 -24.57 -3.10
CA LEU A 327 -4.63 -25.95 -2.69
C LEU A 327 -5.82 -26.60 -1.99
N ALA A 328 -6.62 -25.83 -1.26
CA ALA A 328 -7.76 -26.36 -0.52
C ALA A 328 -8.95 -26.71 -1.41
N GLY A 329 -8.93 -26.35 -2.70
CA GLY A 329 -10.05 -26.54 -3.62
C GLY A 329 -11.31 -25.76 -3.21
N ASN A 330 -11.14 -24.69 -2.44
CA ASN A 330 -12.24 -23.99 -1.80
C ASN A 330 -12.65 -22.74 -2.60
N ASN A 331 -13.29 -22.98 -3.74
CA ASN A 331 -13.89 -21.94 -4.59
C ASN A 331 -14.93 -21.06 -3.88
N ALA A 332 -15.48 -21.50 -2.74
CA ALA A 332 -16.57 -20.81 -2.04
C ALA A 332 -16.12 -19.57 -1.28
N GLY A 333 -14.85 -19.49 -0.84
CA GLY A 333 -14.33 -18.35 -0.06
C GLY A 333 -14.11 -17.06 -0.85
N ILE A 334 -14.07 -17.13 -2.18
CA ILE A 334 -13.76 -15.99 -3.05
C ILE A 334 -15.02 -15.23 -3.48
N LYS A 335 -16.21 -15.85 -3.39
CA LYS A 335 -17.50 -15.19 -3.69
C LYS A 335 -17.77 -13.92 -2.87
N ASN A 336 -17.10 -13.75 -1.73
CA ASN A 336 -17.43 -12.65 -0.80
C ASN A 336 -16.50 -11.43 -0.87
N HIS A 337 -15.40 -11.45 -1.63
CA HIS A 337 -14.46 -10.32 -1.68
C HIS A 337 -14.57 -9.44 -2.92
N GLY A 338 -15.20 -9.95 -4.00
CA GLY A 338 -15.64 -9.11 -5.13
C GLY A 338 -17.06 -8.57 -4.94
N ALA A 339 -17.95 -9.31 -4.24
CA ALA A 339 -19.38 -8.99 -4.10
C ALA A 339 -19.71 -7.96 -2.99
N GLY A 340 -18.78 -7.64 -2.11
CA GLY A 340 -18.96 -6.56 -1.12
C GLY A 340 -18.96 -5.15 -1.71
N TRP A 341 -18.67 -5.01 -2.99
CA TRP A 341 -18.50 -3.71 -3.66
C TRP A 341 -19.62 -3.35 -4.65
N GLY A 342 -20.54 -4.28 -4.95
CA GLY A 342 -21.53 -4.12 -6.03
C GLY A 342 -22.99 -3.97 -5.62
N LYS A 343 -23.36 -4.09 -4.34
CA LYS A 343 -24.76 -3.96 -3.93
C LYS A 343 -25.02 -2.71 -3.09
N ARG A 344 -24.83 -1.55 -3.70
CA ARG A 344 -25.55 -0.31 -3.33
C ARG A 344 -25.66 0.58 -4.56
N GLY A 345 -26.70 0.41 -5.31
CA GLY A 345 -27.05 1.27 -6.41
C GLY A 345 -28.00 0.66 -7.41
N GLU A 346 -29.15 0.17 -6.96
CA GLU A 346 -30.39 0.07 -7.72
C GLU A 346 -31.50 -0.17 -6.67
N ALA A 347 -31.96 0.92 -6.07
CA ALA A 347 -33.26 0.95 -5.44
C ALA A 347 -34.18 1.75 -6.38
N ALA A 348 -35.11 1.01 -6.96
CA ALA A 348 -36.21 1.56 -7.72
C ALA A 348 -37.04 2.53 -6.87
N ASP A 349 -37.60 3.51 -7.55
CA ASP A 349 -38.60 4.46 -7.06
C ASP A 349 -39.66 3.82 -6.19
N ALA A 350 -39.72 4.21 -4.93
CA ALA A 350 -40.92 4.08 -4.09
C ALA A 350 -41.13 5.39 -3.34
N ALA A 351 -42.38 5.87 -3.43
CA ALA A 351 -42.87 7.14 -2.92
C ALA A 351 -42.63 7.34 -1.41
N PRO A 352 -42.62 8.59 -0.92
CA PRO A 352 -42.28 8.89 0.47
C PRO A 352 -43.45 8.59 1.41
N GLU A 353 -43.23 7.74 2.41
CA GLU A 353 -44.08 7.65 3.61
C GLU A 353 -43.72 8.70 4.66
N PRO A 354 -44.68 9.14 5.49
CA PRO A 354 -44.52 10.32 6.33
C PRO A 354 -43.60 10.09 7.55
N ALA A 355 -42.94 11.16 7.94
CA ALA A 355 -42.00 11.27 9.03
C ALA A 355 -42.51 10.65 10.34
N ARG A 356 -41.79 9.65 10.86
CA ARG A 356 -41.84 9.23 12.25
C ARG A 356 -40.77 9.93 13.06
N GLU A 357 -41.18 10.45 14.20
CA GLU A 357 -40.34 11.14 15.18
C GLU A 357 -39.05 10.36 15.54
N SER A 358 -37.96 11.10 15.65
CA SER A 358 -36.61 10.63 15.87
C SER A 358 -36.42 9.92 17.21
N ALA A 359 -36.27 8.60 17.18
CA ALA A 359 -35.55 7.91 18.25
C ALA A 359 -34.04 8.08 18.04
N SER A 360 -33.35 8.65 19.02
CA SER A 360 -31.88 8.81 19.02
C SER A 360 -31.19 7.47 18.80
N PRO A 361 -30.20 7.38 17.88
CA PRO A 361 -29.47 6.14 17.65
C PRO A 361 -28.67 5.74 18.89
N ARG A 362 -28.97 4.57 19.45
CA ARG A 362 -28.20 3.97 20.56
C ARG A 362 -26.87 3.48 20.01
N PHE A 363 -25.78 4.10 20.48
CA PHE A 363 -24.41 3.71 20.15
C PHE A 363 -24.05 2.38 20.81
N PRO A 364 -23.37 1.46 20.13
CA PRO A 364 -22.78 0.28 20.76
C PRO A 364 -21.56 0.58 21.63
N HIS A 365 -20.97 1.79 21.54
CA HIS A 365 -19.80 2.22 22.32
C HIS A 365 -19.92 3.69 22.74
N PRO A 366 -19.37 4.09 23.91
CA PRO A 366 -19.42 5.47 24.39
C PRO A 366 -18.67 6.42 23.46
N ALA A 367 -19.10 7.67 23.40
CA ALA A 367 -18.40 8.73 22.68
C ALA A 367 -16.99 8.90 23.28
N PRO A 368 -15.98 9.30 22.47
CA PRO A 368 -14.62 9.52 22.99
C PRO A 368 -14.61 10.62 24.04
N THR A 369 -13.85 10.41 25.11
CA THR A 369 -13.67 11.40 26.16
C THR A 369 -12.77 12.52 25.67
N VAL A 370 -13.24 13.76 25.74
CA VAL A 370 -12.45 14.94 25.38
C VAL A 370 -11.69 15.45 26.62
N ARG A 371 -10.36 15.60 26.50
CA ARG A 371 -9.48 16.05 27.59
C ARG A 371 -8.69 17.28 27.15
N TRP A 372 -8.68 18.31 27.99
CA TRP A 372 -7.78 19.45 27.84
C TRP A 372 -6.48 19.19 28.62
N LEU A 373 -5.33 19.26 27.93
CA LEU A 373 -4.01 18.98 28.52
C LEU A 373 -3.17 20.25 28.77
N GLY A 374 -3.68 21.43 28.39
CA GLY A 374 -2.91 22.66 28.48
C GLY A 374 -1.76 22.74 27.46
N ARG A 375 -0.72 23.50 27.78
CA ARG A 375 0.49 23.59 26.96
C ARG A 375 1.49 22.54 27.42
N VAL A 376 1.81 21.59 26.53
CA VAL A 376 2.63 20.42 26.78
C VAL A 376 3.74 20.27 25.75
N GLU A 377 4.89 19.74 26.18
CA GLU A 377 6.03 19.46 25.29
C GLU A 377 5.66 18.45 24.21
N TYR A 378 6.19 18.66 22.99
CA TYR A 378 5.81 17.86 21.83
C TYR A 378 6.27 16.40 21.94
N GLU A 379 7.56 16.17 22.20
CA GLU A 379 8.12 14.82 22.18
C GLU A 379 7.58 13.90 23.29
N PRO A 380 7.47 14.32 24.57
CA PRO A 380 6.82 13.53 25.61
C PRO A 380 5.37 13.19 25.26
N THR A 381 4.61 14.14 24.71
CA THR A 381 3.21 13.93 24.31
C THR A 381 3.12 12.93 23.16
N TRP A 382 4.01 13.03 22.17
CA TRP A 382 4.09 12.08 21.07
C TRP A 382 4.43 10.66 21.56
N ARG A 383 5.39 10.51 22.46
CA ARG A 383 5.74 9.22 23.07
C ARG A 383 4.57 8.62 23.84
N GLU A 384 3.83 9.44 24.56
CA GLU A 384 2.66 8.98 25.31
C GLU A 384 1.52 8.53 24.38
N MET A 385 1.27 9.24 23.28
CA MET A 385 0.33 8.79 22.23
C MET A 385 0.74 7.43 21.67
N GLN A 386 2.04 7.23 21.37
CA GLN A 386 2.56 5.95 20.91
C GLN A 386 2.34 4.86 21.97
N ARG A 387 2.66 5.13 23.25
CA ARG A 387 2.49 4.18 24.34
C ARG A 387 1.04 3.74 24.48
N ILE A 388 0.09 4.68 24.55
CA ILE A 388 -1.35 4.37 24.63
C ILE A 388 -1.79 3.54 23.42
N THR A 389 -1.34 3.90 22.23
CA THR A 389 -1.68 3.18 20.99
C THR A 389 -1.11 1.76 21.00
N ASP A 390 0.12 1.56 21.50
CA ASP A 390 0.79 0.26 21.55
C ASP A 390 0.26 -0.68 22.62
N THR A 391 -0.19 -0.12 23.76
CA THR A 391 -0.71 -0.89 24.91
C THR A 391 -2.23 -1.02 24.91
N ARG A 392 -2.91 -0.40 23.94
CA ARG A 392 -4.38 -0.42 23.82
C ARG A 392 -4.93 -1.84 23.66
N ASP A 393 -5.99 -2.12 24.40
CA ASP A 393 -6.79 -3.35 24.34
C ASP A 393 -8.27 -3.05 23.99
N ALA A 394 -9.12 -4.08 24.06
CA ALA A 394 -10.55 -3.95 23.77
C ALA A 394 -11.31 -3.03 24.75
N ASN A 395 -10.81 -2.88 25.98
CA ASN A 395 -11.43 -2.09 27.06
C ASN A 395 -10.87 -0.66 27.14
N THR A 396 -9.79 -0.36 26.45
CA THR A 396 -9.16 0.96 26.46
C THR A 396 -10.12 1.99 25.85
N PRO A 397 -10.53 3.04 26.57
CA PRO A 397 -11.45 4.04 26.05
C PRO A 397 -10.84 4.84 24.92
N ASP A 398 -11.71 5.40 24.07
CA ASP A 398 -11.32 6.37 23.06
C ASP A 398 -11.23 7.75 23.70
N GLU A 399 -10.16 8.47 23.40
CA GLU A 399 -9.92 9.82 23.91
C GLU A 399 -9.66 10.80 22.78
N VAL A 400 -9.97 12.07 23.01
CA VAL A 400 -9.52 13.18 22.17
C VAL A 400 -8.79 14.18 23.07
N TRP A 401 -7.53 14.41 22.77
CA TRP A 401 -6.72 15.39 23.49
C TRP A 401 -6.76 16.73 22.78
N LEU A 402 -7.06 17.78 23.53
CA LEU A 402 -6.98 19.18 23.12
C LEU A 402 -5.83 19.82 23.89
N LEU A 403 -4.93 20.50 23.19
CA LEU A 403 -3.71 21.01 23.80
C LEU A 403 -3.05 22.12 22.95
N GLU A 404 -1.99 22.72 23.48
CA GLU A 404 -1.02 23.55 22.78
C GLU A 404 0.38 22.94 22.90
N HIS A 405 1.27 23.27 21.96
CA HIS A 405 2.70 22.98 22.07
C HIS A 405 3.54 24.26 22.16
N PRO A 406 4.73 24.21 22.80
CA PRO A 406 5.79 25.19 22.55
C PRO A 406 6.17 25.22 21.06
N PRO A 407 6.93 26.25 20.61
CA PRO A 407 7.37 26.32 19.23
C PRO A 407 8.14 25.08 18.76
N VAL A 408 7.67 24.43 17.70
CA VAL A 408 8.31 23.23 17.14
C VAL A 408 7.94 23.05 15.67
N PHE A 409 8.92 22.72 14.83
CA PHE A 409 8.69 22.18 13.49
C PHE A 409 8.62 20.67 13.52
N THR A 410 7.63 20.09 12.87
CA THR A 410 7.50 18.63 12.77
C THR A 410 7.58 18.18 11.33
N LEU A 411 8.47 17.22 11.06
CA LEU A 411 8.66 16.58 9.76
C LEU A 411 7.92 15.24 9.74
N GLY A 412 6.91 15.09 8.91
CA GLY A 412 6.20 13.82 8.71
C GLY A 412 7.08 12.76 8.04
N MET A 413 6.60 11.51 7.96
CA MET A 413 7.36 10.38 7.41
C MET A 413 7.88 10.59 5.98
N ASN A 414 7.13 11.30 5.16
CA ASN A 414 7.46 11.56 3.75
C ASN A 414 7.95 13.01 3.54
N ALA A 415 8.35 13.70 4.62
CA ALA A 415 8.80 15.07 4.52
C ALA A 415 10.21 15.16 3.96
N ASP A 416 10.40 16.04 2.99
CA ASP A 416 11.71 16.46 2.52
C ASP A 416 12.24 17.54 3.47
N ALA A 417 13.45 17.34 4.00
CA ALA A 417 14.12 18.31 4.87
C ALA A 417 14.35 19.66 4.18
N GLY A 418 14.47 19.69 2.86
CA GLY A 418 14.56 20.91 2.06
C GLY A 418 13.34 21.83 2.12
N HIS A 419 12.21 21.35 2.70
CA HIS A 419 11.06 22.20 3.00
C HIS A 419 11.20 23.01 4.30
N VAL A 420 12.25 22.81 5.09
CA VAL A 420 12.63 23.69 6.20
C VAL A 420 13.64 24.70 5.64
N LEU A 421 13.20 25.93 5.41
CA LEU A 421 14.01 26.97 4.76
C LEU A 421 14.95 27.66 5.76
N ALA A 422 14.46 27.92 6.99
CA ALA A 422 15.22 28.59 8.05
C ALA A 422 14.64 28.25 9.42
N ALA A 423 15.06 27.19 10.06
CA ALA A 423 14.50 26.77 11.37
C ALA A 423 14.81 27.79 12.49
N GLY A 424 15.95 28.49 12.44
CA GLY A 424 16.39 29.35 13.54
C GLY A 424 16.55 28.57 14.82
N ASP A 425 16.06 29.13 15.94
CA ASP A 425 16.10 28.49 17.26
C ASP A 425 14.93 27.52 17.53
N ILE A 426 14.00 27.34 16.55
CA ILE A 426 12.86 26.45 16.71
C ILE A 426 13.29 25.01 16.46
N PRO A 427 13.06 24.08 17.41
CA PRO A 427 13.42 22.68 17.25
C PRO A 427 12.72 22.04 16.04
N VAL A 428 13.44 21.15 15.32
CA VAL A 428 12.92 20.37 14.20
C VAL A 428 12.89 18.89 14.60
N ILE A 429 11.71 18.31 14.68
CA ILE A 429 11.51 16.92 15.13
C ILE A 429 10.97 16.08 13.98
N LYS A 430 11.67 14.99 13.64
CA LYS A 430 11.17 14.00 12.68
C LYS A 430 10.22 13.03 13.38
N ILE A 431 9.03 12.88 12.83
CA ILE A 431 7.93 12.14 13.46
C ILE A 431 7.23 11.22 12.45
N ASP A 432 6.35 10.38 12.94
CA ASP A 432 5.71 9.31 12.18
C ASP A 432 4.28 9.61 11.69
N ARG A 433 3.81 10.89 11.76
CA ARG A 433 2.54 11.27 11.10
C ARG A 433 2.65 11.30 9.57
N GLY A 434 1.52 11.25 8.90
CA GLY A 434 1.44 11.56 7.47
C GLY A 434 1.73 13.03 7.16
N GLY A 435 2.01 13.32 5.87
CA GLY A 435 2.24 14.67 5.37
C GLY A 435 3.68 15.16 5.47
N GLN A 436 3.88 16.43 5.11
CA GLN A 436 5.15 17.14 5.02
C GLN A 436 5.47 17.92 6.30
N VAL A 437 6.29 18.97 6.21
CA VAL A 437 6.61 19.84 7.35
C VAL A 437 5.41 20.67 7.77
N THR A 438 5.28 20.93 9.08
CA THR A 438 4.37 21.94 9.65
C THR A 438 4.99 22.55 10.90
N TYR A 439 4.37 23.63 11.40
CA TYR A 439 4.72 24.32 12.63
C TYR A 439 3.63 24.16 13.67
N HIS A 440 4.04 23.95 14.92
CA HIS A 440 3.19 24.06 16.11
C HIS A 440 3.78 25.11 17.04
N GLY A 441 2.91 25.87 17.68
CA GLY A 441 3.33 26.92 18.62
C GLY A 441 2.17 27.43 19.46
N PRO A 442 2.47 28.28 20.47
CA PRO A 442 1.47 28.91 21.32
C PRO A 442 0.40 29.65 20.49
N GLY A 443 -0.86 29.51 20.88
CA GLY A 443 -1.99 30.06 20.13
C GLY A 443 -2.55 29.15 19.05
N GLN A 444 -2.06 27.90 18.93
CA GLN A 444 -2.59 26.88 18.02
C GLN A 444 -3.32 25.80 18.81
N LEU A 445 -4.58 25.54 18.51
CA LEU A 445 -5.32 24.40 19.03
C LEU A 445 -4.88 23.13 18.33
N VAL A 446 -4.23 22.24 19.05
CA VAL A 446 -3.85 20.91 18.57
C VAL A 446 -4.84 19.88 19.10
N VAL A 447 -5.32 19.00 18.21
CA VAL A 447 -6.35 18.00 18.49
C VAL A 447 -5.83 16.62 18.12
N TYR A 448 -5.66 15.75 19.10
CA TYR A 448 -5.19 14.39 18.90
C TYR A 448 -6.29 13.36 19.20
N PRO A 449 -6.99 12.82 18.18
CA PRO A 449 -7.96 11.74 18.37
C PRO A 449 -7.23 10.40 18.54
N LEU A 450 -7.29 9.85 19.75
CA LEU A 450 -6.80 8.52 20.12
C LEU A 450 -7.96 7.53 20.07
N ILE A 451 -8.37 7.17 18.86
CA ILE A 451 -9.61 6.42 18.58
C ILE A 451 -9.26 5.07 17.93
N GLU A 452 -9.83 3.99 18.45
CA GLU A 452 -9.80 2.69 17.78
C GLU A 452 -10.79 2.74 16.61
N ILE A 453 -10.27 2.93 15.39
CA ILE A 453 -11.09 3.26 14.21
C ILE A 453 -12.01 2.12 13.76
N ARG A 454 -11.63 0.84 13.98
CA ARG A 454 -12.50 -0.31 13.64
C ARG A 454 -13.69 -0.39 14.58
N ARG A 455 -13.45 -0.28 15.90
CA ARG A 455 -14.49 -0.23 16.93
C ARG A 455 -15.42 0.96 16.70
N ALA A 456 -14.84 2.10 16.31
CA ALA A 456 -15.58 3.29 15.95
C ALA A 456 -16.37 3.18 14.63
N GLY A 457 -16.18 2.12 13.84
CA GLY A 457 -16.78 2.00 12.51
C GLY A 457 -16.31 3.04 11.51
N LEU A 458 -15.08 3.57 11.68
CA LEU A 458 -14.51 4.65 10.88
C LEU A 458 -13.38 4.12 9.98
N GLY A 459 -13.30 4.65 8.77
CA GLY A 459 -12.10 4.60 7.96
C GLY A 459 -11.17 5.79 8.26
N VAL A 460 -9.89 5.70 7.85
CA VAL A 460 -8.93 6.81 8.02
C VAL A 460 -9.42 8.10 7.35
N ARG A 461 -10.01 7.99 6.17
CA ARG A 461 -10.57 9.14 5.44
C ARG A 461 -11.79 9.73 6.15
N ASP A 462 -12.57 8.89 6.82
CA ASP A 462 -13.74 9.34 7.57
C ASP A 462 -13.30 10.17 8.76
N LEU A 463 -12.24 9.77 9.45
CA LEU A 463 -11.66 10.55 10.54
C LEU A 463 -11.09 11.89 10.06
N VAL A 464 -10.37 11.92 8.92
CA VAL A 464 -9.92 13.17 8.30
C VAL A 464 -11.11 14.08 7.99
N THR A 465 -12.15 13.53 7.34
CA THR A 465 -13.36 14.27 7.00
C THR A 465 -14.10 14.78 8.24
N ALA A 466 -14.14 14.01 9.32
CA ALA A 466 -14.75 14.45 10.57
C ALA A 466 -13.99 15.64 11.18
N LEU A 467 -12.65 15.58 11.20
CA LEU A 467 -11.82 16.69 11.69
C LEU A 467 -12.01 17.96 10.85
N GLU A 468 -12.02 17.84 9.53
CA GLU A 468 -12.25 18.96 8.61
C GLU A 468 -13.65 19.55 8.78
N ARG A 469 -14.69 18.70 8.85
CA ARG A 469 -16.09 19.15 9.07
C ARG A 469 -16.28 19.83 10.42
N ALA A 470 -15.59 19.37 11.46
CA ALA A 470 -15.62 20.01 12.77
C ALA A 470 -15.13 21.46 12.69
N VAL A 471 -13.99 21.69 12.01
CA VAL A 471 -13.45 23.05 11.80
C VAL A 471 -14.40 23.89 10.96
N ILE A 472 -14.91 23.36 9.84
CA ILE A 472 -15.85 24.06 8.96
C ILE A 472 -17.12 24.44 9.73
N GLY A 473 -17.70 23.49 10.50
CA GLY A 473 -18.90 23.73 11.30
C GLY A 473 -18.68 24.79 12.38
N TYR A 474 -17.54 24.75 13.05
CA TYR A 474 -17.17 25.75 14.04
C TYR A 474 -16.96 27.14 13.39
N CYS A 475 -16.21 27.23 12.29
CA CYS A 475 -16.06 28.47 11.53
C CYS A 475 -17.41 29.04 11.07
N ALA A 476 -18.32 28.19 10.57
CA ALA A 476 -19.65 28.61 10.14
C ALA A 476 -20.48 29.18 11.30
N SER A 477 -20.35 28.65 12.53
CA SER A 477 -21.01 29.21 13.72
C SER A 477 -20.54 30.62 14.09
N LEU A 478 -19.39 31.03 13.56
CA LEU A 478 -18.78 32.36 13.72
C LEU A 478 -18.97 33.25 12.48
N GLY A 479 -19.78 32.80 11.50
CA GLY A 479 -19.99 33.53 10.26
C GLY A 479 -18.85 33.45 9.25
N ILE A 480 -17.87 32.54 9.45
CA ILE A 480 -16.71 32.34 8.57
C ILE A 480 -17.03 31.23 7.57
N THR A 481 -16.92 31.52 6.28
CA THR A 481 -17.02 30.51 5.21
C THR A 481 -15.68 29.81 5.05
N ALA A 482 -15.62 28.52 5.37
CA ALA A 482 -14.43 27.69 5.26
C ALA A 482 -14.68 26.49 4.36
N GLU A 483 -13.65 26.02 3.66
CA GLU A 483 -13.72 24.95 2.67
C GLU A 483 -12.61 23.93 2.84
N CYS A 484 -12.85 22.68 2.36
CA CYS A 484 -11.81 21.68 2.12
C CYS A 484 -11.34 21.74 0.67
N ARG A 485 -10.06 21.38 0.43
CA ARG A 485 -9.50 21.26 -0.92
C ARG A 485 -9.16 19.82 -1.26
N LYS A 486 -9.51 19.42 -2.47
CA LYS A 486 -9.20 18.09 -2.99
C LYS A 486 -7.66 17.94 -3.10
N ASN A 487 -7.11 16.85 -2.54
CA ASN A 487 -5.68 16.51 -2.50
C ASN A 487 -4.80 17.42 -1.62
N ALA A 488 -5.39 18.31 -0.82
CA ALA A 488 -4.67 19.17 0.12
C ALA A 488 -5.37 19.16 1.49
N PRO A 489 -5.22 18.08 2.30
CA PRO A 489 -5.91 17.91 3.56
C PRO A 489 -5.75 19.12 4.48
N GLY A 490 -6.87 19.53 5.11
CA GLY A 490 -6.97 20.70 5.95
C GLY A 490 -8.10 21.64 5.51
N VAL A 491 -8.27 22.75 6.24
CA VAL A 491 -9.35 23.72 6.04
C VAL A 491 -8.80 25.06 5.62
N TYR A 492 -9.50 25.71 4.71
CA TYR A 492 -9.08 26.96 4.08
C TYR A 492 -10.18 28.03 4.18
N VAL A 493 -9.78 29.27 4.33
CA VAL A 493 -10.63 30.48 4.28
C VAL A 493 -9.97 31.44 3.31
N ASP A 494 -10.70 31.92 2.29
CA ASP A 494 -10.22 32.82 1.25
C ASP A 494 -8.86 32.42 0.65
N GLY A 495 -8.70 31.13 0.41
CA GLY A 495 -7.48 30.59 -0.17
C GLY A 495 -6.33 30.34 0.80
N LYS A 496 -6.40 30.83 2.05
CA LYS A 496 -5.39 30.69 3.10
C LYS A 496 -5.74 29.51 4.04
N LYS A 497 -4.74 28.78 4.48
CA LYS A 497 -4.96 27.60 5.33
C LYS A 497 -5.12 28.00 6.79
N ILE A 498 -6.25 27.64 7.40
CA ILE A 498 -6.54 27.89 8.81
C ILE A 498 -6.29 26.66 9.69
N ALA A 499 -6.41 25.46 9.12
CA ALA A 499 -6.16 24.22 9.85
C ALA A 499 -5.46 23.16 8.99
N SER A 500 -4.53 22.43 9.59
CA SER A 500 -3.78 21.35 8.97
C SER A 500 -4.17 20.00 9.57
N VAL A 501 -4.30 18.97 8.75
CA VAL A 501 -4.62 17.60 9.20
C VAL A 501 -3.49 16.64 8.82
N GLY A 502 -3.01 15.88 9.82
CA GLY A 502 -2.00 14.85 9.64
C GLY A 502 -2.14 13.76 10.69
N LEU A 503 -2.63 12.58 10.29
CA LEU A 503 -2.90 11.45 11.16
C LEU A 503 -1.84 10.35 10.99
N ARG A 504 -1.71 9.53 12.02
CA ARG A 504 -1.10 8.21 11.98
C ARG A 504 -2.11 7.18 12.46
N ILE A 505 -2.19 6.05 11.74
CA ILE A 505 -2.90 4.87 12.23
C ILE A 505 -1.87 3.79 12.55
N ARG A 506 -1.95 3.24 13.75
CA ARG A 506 -1.09 2.16 14.21
C ARG A 506 -1.91 1.19 15.04
N ARG A 507 -1.82 -0.10 14.77
CA ARG A 507 -2.59 -1.16 15.44
C ARG A 507 -4.11 -0.93 15.46
N GLY A 508 -4.66 -0.25 14.44
CA GLY A 508 -6.10 0.02 14.34
C GLY A 508 -6.55 1.28 15.07
N ALA A 509 -5.67 1.99 15.77
CA ALA A 509 -5.98 3.23 16.47
C ALA A 509 -5.27 4.43 15.82
N SER A 510 -5.91 5.61 15.93
CA SER A 510 -5.37 6.88 15.46
C SER A 510 -4.55 7.59 16.53
N TYR A 511 -3.57 8.37 16.08
CA TYR A 511 -2.88 9.40 16.86
C TYR A 511 -2.33 10.50 15.95
N HIS A 512 -1.76 11.58 16.49
CA HIS A 512 -1.68 12.87 15.83
C HIS A 512 -3.08 13.33 15.41
N GLY A 513 -3.24 14.32 14.55
CA GLY A 513 -4.58 14.77 14.20
C GLY A 513 -4.64 16.09 13.46
N LEU A 514 -5.18 17.11 14.13
CA LEU A 514 -5.48 18.42 13.57
C LEU A 514 -4.69 19.50 14.32
N ALA A 515 -4.24 20.51 13.59
CA ALA A 515 -3.68 21.75 14.13
C ALA A 515 -4.49 22.92 13.56
N PHE A 516 -5.22 23.66 14.42
CA PHE A 516 -6.10 24.75 14.08
C PHE A 516 -5.52 26.08 14.62
N ASN A 517 -5.23 27.01 13.74
CA ASN A 517 -4.64 28.29 14.10
C ASN A 517 -5.70 29.19 14.74
N VAL A 518 -5.56 29.52 16.01
CA VAL A 518 -6.50 30.33 16.78
C VAL A 518 -6.00 31.78 16.89
N ASN A 519 -4.92 31.98 17.62
CA ASN A 519 -4.33 33.30 17.83
C ASN A 519 -2.82 33.13 18.11
N MET A 520 -2.04 32.89 17.07
CA MET A 520 -0.64 32.53 17.13
C MET A 520 0.23 33.42 16.27
N ASP A 521 1.53 33.37 16.47
CA ASP A 521 2.48 33.93 15.54
C ASP A 521 2.55 33.04 14.26
N LEU A 522 2.19 33.62 13.13
CA LEU A 522 2.21 32.93 11.82
C LEU A 522 3.56 33.09 11.08
N GLU A 523 4.50 33.90 11.61
CA GLU A 523 5.80 34.15 10.96
C GLU A 523 6.57 32.84 10.76
N PRO A 524 6.64 31.88 11.73
CA PRO A 524 7.39 30.64 11.55
C PRO A 524 6.94 29.80 10.35
N PHE A 525 5.69 29.93 9.89
CA PHE A 525 5.24 29.25 8.66
C PHE A 525 5.92 29.79 7.41
N GLN A 526 6.48 30.99 7.41
CA GLN A 526 7.26 31.54 6.29
C GLN A 526 8.67 30.93 6.22
N ARG A 527 9.14 30.31 7.30
CA ARG A 527 10.43 29.62 7.40
C ARG A 527 10.40 28.20 6.88
N ILE A 528 9.25 27.73 6.42
CA ILE A 528 9.04 26.38 5.87
C ILE A 528 8.20 26.46 4.61
N ASN A 529 8.14 25.37 3.83
CA ASN A 529 7.12 25.16 2.80
C ASN A 529 5.98 24.29 3.41
N PRO A 530 4.93 24.89 4.00
CA PRO A 530 3.93 24.14 4.76
C PRO A 530 3.27 23.08 3.87
N CYS A 531 3.16 21.86 4.36
CA CYS A 531 2.59 20.73 3.61
C CYS A 531 3.31 20.46 2.26
N GLY A 532 4.54 20.94 2.05
CA GLY A 532 5.29 20.82 0.81
C GLY A 532 4.91 21.80 -0.30
N TYR A 533 4.08 22.78 0.00
CA TYR A 533 3.64 23.81 -0.96
C TYR A 533 4.37 25.13 -0.73
N ALA A 534 5.24 25.52 -1.67
CA ALA A 534 5.90 26.82 -1.62
C ALA A 534 4.87 27.96 -1.74
N GLY A 535 4.99 28.95 -0.85
CA GLY A 535 4.12 30.14 -0.86
C GLY A 535 2.69 29.93 -0.32
N LEU A 536 2.40 28.78 0.31
CA LEU A 536 1.11 28.55 0.95
C LEU A 536 0.92 29.52 2.10
N GLN A 537 -0.08 30.40 1.99
CA GLN A 537 -0.42 31.36 3.03
C GLN A 537 -1.25 30.71 4.14
N MET A 538 -0.94 31.09 5.38
CA MET A 538 -1.68 30.69 6.56
C MET A 538 -2.58 31.83 7.05
N THR A 539 -3.67 31.47 7.72
CA THR A 539 -4.55 32.38 8.44
C THR A 539 -4.91 31.83 9.81
N GLN A 540 -5.60 32.59 10.63
CA GLN A 540 -5.99 32.21 11.98
C GLN A 540 -7.33 32.83 12.37
N LEU A 541 -7.98 32.26 13.39
CA LEU A 541 -9.31 32.66 13.85
C LEU A 541 -9.33 34.13 14.31
N ALA A 542 -8.29 34.56 15.02
CA ALA A 542 -8.17 35.94 15.53
C ALA A 542 -8.19 36.98 14.43
N ALA A 543 -7.67 36.67 13.23
CA ALA A 543 -7.66 37.58 12.08
C ALA A 543 -9.02 37.64 11.35
N LEU A 544 -9.93 36.70 11.61
CA LEU A 544 -11.18 36.55 10.87
C LEU A 544 -12.42 36.99 11.66
N ALA A 545 -12.50 36.62 12.95
CA ALA A 545 -13.72 36.87 13.73
C ALA A 545 -13.49 37.12 15.23
N GLN A 546 -12.43 36.59 15.82
CA GLN A 546 -12.25 36.59 17.28
C GLN A 546 -10.84 37.06 17.70
N PRO A 547 -10.54 38.37 17.71
CA PRO A 547 -9.19 38.89 17.99
C PRO A 547 -8.60 38.47 19.33
N ASN A 548 -9.43 38.20 20.34
CA ASN A 548 -9.02 37.81 21.68
C ASN A 548 -9.27 36.34 22.00
N ALA A 549 -9.47 35.49 20.99
CA ALA A 549 -9.69 34.06 21.21
C ALA A 549 -8.50 33.42 21.93
N THR A 550 -8.76 32.69 23.00
CA THR A 550 -7.77 31.80 23.61
C THR A 550 -7.94 30.38 23.10
N VAL A 551 -6.86 29.60 23.11
CA VAL A 551 -6.91 28.22 22.61
C VAL A 551 -7.82 27.36 23.48
N GLU A 552 -7.81 27.55 24.80
CA GLU A 552 -8.66 26.79 25.72
C GLU A 552 -10.16 27.07 25.49
N GLN A 553 -10.55 28.34 25.40
CA GLN A 553 -11.94 28.72 25.11
C GLN A 553 -12.39 28.18 23.74
N THR A 554 -11.52 28.32 22.73
CA THR A 554 -11.77 27.77 21.40
C THR A 554 -11.89 26.25 21.45
N GLY A 555 -11.02 25.54 22.18
CA GLY A 555 -11.07 24.10 22.35
C GLY A 555 -12.37 23.61 22.98
N GLN A 556 -12.82 24.30 24.05
CA GLN A 556 -14.10 24.02 24.71
C GLN A 556 -15.29 24.22 23.76
N ALA A 557 -15.31 25.33 23.02
CA ALA A 557 -16.37 25.64 22.04
C ALA A 557 -16.33 24.73 20.82
N PHE A 558 -15.16 24.26 20.40
CA PHE A 558 -14.93 23.36 19.27
C PHE A 558 -15.32 21.90 19.55
N ALA A 559 -15.14 21.43 20.80
CA ALA A 559 -15.34 20.03 21.17
C ALA A 559 -16.74 19.46 20.77
N PRO A 560 -17.86 20.18 20.91
CA PRO A 560 -19.17 19.70 20.46
C PRO A 560 -19.23 19.46 18.95
N PHE A 561 -18.61 20.34 18.15
CA PHE A 561 -18.57 20.20 16.69
C PHE A 561 -17.76 18.96 16.29
N LEU A 562 -16.64 18.70 16.97
CA LEU A 562 -15.82 17.52 16.74
C LEU A 562 -16.57 16.24 17.08
N THR A 563 -17.21 16.20 18.27
CA THR A 563 -18.01 15.04 18.69
C THR A 563 -19.13 14.77 17.70
N ARG A 564 -19.89 15.79 17.31
CA ARG A 564 -20.95 15.65 16.31
C ARG A 564 -20.41 15.16 14.97
N ALA A 565 -19.33 15.73 14.46
CA ALA A 565 -18.75 15.32 13.18
C ALA A 565 -18.25 13.85 13.19
N LEU A 566 -17.69 13.39 14.31
CA LEU A 566 -17.31 11.98 14.50
C LEU A 566 -18.53 11.04 14.48
N LEU A 567 -19.66 11.50 15.05
CA LEU A 567 -20.91 10.76 15.07
C LEU A 567 -21.58 10.72 13.69
N ASP A 568 -21.65 11.87 13.00
CA ASP A 568 -22.32 12.02 11.69
C ASP A 568 -21.64 11.21 10.58
N VAL A 569 -20.33 11.01 10.66
CA VAL A 569 -19.62 10.16 9.70
C VAL A 569 -19.91 8.68 9.93
N ARG A 570 -20.15 8.26 11.17
CA ARG A 570 -20.60 6.89 11.51
C ARG A 570 -21.98 6.56 10.95
N ALA A 571 -22.91 7.51 11.00
CA ALA A 571 -24.31 7.30 10.56
C ALA A 571 -24.45 7.11 9.04
N LYS A 572 -23.40 7.40 8.25
CA LYS A 572 -23.40 7.26 6.78
C LYS A 572 -22.77 5.97 6.27
N ASN A 573 -22.22 5.15 7.15
CA ASN A 573 -21.64 3.84 6.89
C ASN A 573 -22.48 2.73 7.52
#